data_c889406b3bd0ba8b712687311b541b6b
#
_entry.id   c889406b3bd0ba8b712687311b541b6b
#
_cell.length_a   1.000
_cell.length_b   1.000
_cell.length_c   1.000
_cell.angle_alpha   90.00
_cell.angle_beta   90.00
_cell.angle_gamma   90.00
#
_symmetry.space_group_name_H-M   'P 1'
#
loop_
_entity.id
_entity.type
_entity.pdbx_description
1 polymer ?
#
loop_
_entity_poly.entity_id
_entity_poly.type
_entity_poly.pdbx_seq_one_letter_code
_entity_poly.pdbx_strand_id
1 'polypeptide(L)'
;MITTVLEHNSVLRPLYWCQEQGVELTILNCDEKGNLSYEEMENAVRDNTKAIVCTHASNLTGNMINLKRVGQIASKKHILFVVDASQTAGVYPIDVQELGVDVLCFTGHKGLLGPQGTGGLYVREGVEIRPLLCGGSGVDTYNMHHPSQMPTALEAGTLNGHGIAGLGAAIDYLNRTGIDVIREKELNLMRRFYDGISQIPDVKVYGDFTAEERAPIVTFNLGDYDSSEVSDELNEVYGIATRPGAHCAPLMHKALGTVEQGAVRFSFSHYNTEEEVDFAIRAIKEL
;
A
#
# COMPACT_ATOMS: atom_id res chain seq x y z
N MET A 1 19.65 5.05 -2.58
CA MET A 1 18.48 4.19 -2.37
C MET A 1 17.65 4.14 -3.64
N ILE A 2 16.92 3.04 -3.87
CA ILE A 2 16.02 2.86 -5.02
C ILE A 2 14.59 2.75 -4.50
N THR A 3 13.66 3.42 -5.16
CA THR A 3 12.20 3.35 -4.90
C THR A 3 11.43 3.47 -6.21
N THR A 4 10.09 3.54 -6.16
CA THR A 4 9.26 3.54 -7.36
C THR A 4 8.24 4.69 -7.38
N VAL A 5 7.65 4.94 -8.55
CA VAL A 5 6.55 5.90 -8.68
C VAL A 5 5.23 5.39 -8.06
N LEU A 6 5.15 4.10 -7.71
CA LEU A 6 3.96 3.48 -7.12
C LEU A 6 3.76 3.85 -5.64
N GLU A 7 4.75 4.49 -5.02
CA GLU A 7 4.81 4.71 -3.58
C GLU A 7 3.76 5.70 -3.08
N HIS A 8 3.23 5.39 -1.90
CA HIS A 8 2.45 6.32 -1.10
C HIS A 8 3.36 7.40 -0.47
N ASN A 9 2.81 8.57 -0.14
CA ASN A 9 3.52 9.65 0.54
C ASN A 9 4.19 9.25 1.87
N SER A 10 3.69 8.21 2.56
CA SER A 10 4.34 7.68 3.76
C SER A 10 5.72 7.08 3.51
N VAL A 11 5.99 6.66 2.27
CA VAL A 11 7.29 6.18 1.81
C VAL A 11 8.08 7.32 1.17
N LEU A 12 7.46 8.09 0.27
CA LEU A 12 8.15 9.14 -0.47
C LEU A 12 8.71 10.25 0.43
N ARG A 13 7.92 10.74 1.39
CA ARG A 13 8.34 11.86 2.24
C ARG A 13 9.57 11.54 3.11
N PRO A 14 9.66 10.40 3.80
CA PRO A 14 10.90 10.01 4.47
C PRO A 14 12.10 9.84 3.51
N LEU A 15 11.86 9.33 2.29
CA LEU A 15 12.92 9.18 1.30
C LEU A 15 13.41 10.53 0.77
N TYR A 16 12.52 11.50 0.56
CA TYR A 16 12.89 12.87 0.22
C TYR A 16 13.66 13.55 1.34
N TRP A 17 13.24 13.34 2.59
CA TRP A 17 14.02 13.83 3.73
C TRP A 17 15.43 13.21 3.77
N CYS A 18 15.59 11.91 3.49
CA CYS A 18 16.92 11.30 3.34
C CYS A 18 17.71 11.93 2.19
N GLN A 19 17.05 12.24 1.07
CA GLN A 19 17.69 12.89 -0.07
C GLN A 19 18.21 14.28 0.28
N GLU A 20 17.46 15.07 1.07
CA GLU A 20 17.91 16.35 1.61
C GLU A 20 19.14 16.23 2.52
N GLN A 21 19.31 15.06 3.16
CA GLN A 21 20.51 14.74 3.97
C GLN A 21 21.67 14.14 3.14
N GLY A 22 21.60 14.20 1.81
CA GLY A 22 22.66 13.79 0.90
C GLY A 22 22.60 12.33 0.45
N VAL A 23 21.50 11.63 0.69
CA VAL A 23 21.30 10.27 0.16
C VAL A 23 20.84 10.37 -1.30
N GLU A 24 21.54 9.70 -2.22
CA GLU A 24 21.09 9.58 -3.60
C GLU A 24 19.84 8.72 -3.68
N LEU A 25 18.77 9.25 -4.29
CA LEU A 25 17.49 8.58 -4.50
C LEU A 25 17.24 8.35 -5.98
N THR A 26 17.09 7.09 -6.38
CA THR A 26 16.64 6.70 -7.72
C THR A 26 15.18 6.28 -7.64
N ILE A 27 14.33 6.92 -8.43
CA ILE A 27 12.89 6.62 -8.51
C ILE A 27 12.62 5.98 -9.86
N LEU A 28 12.17 4.72 -9.85
CA LEU A 28 11.85 3.96 -11.07
C LEU A 28 10.46 4.32 -11.56
N ASN A 29 10.34 4.54 -12.86
CA ASN A 29 9.07 4.75 -13.52
C ASN A 29 8.32 3.44 -13.76
N CYS A 30 7.06 3.56 -14.13
CA CYS A 30 6.23 2.45 -14.60
C CYS A 30 5.80 2.68 -16.06
N ASP A 31 5.26 1.63 -16.68
CA ASP A 31 4.60 1.73 -17.97
C ASP A 31 3.21 2.41 -17.88
N GLU A 32 2.51 2.55 -18.99
CA GLU A 32 1.18 3.17 -19.08
C GLU A 32 0.11 2.43 -18.27
N LYS A 33 0.33 1.15 -17.94
CA LYS A 33 -0.54 0.32 -17.11
C LYS A 33 -0.14 0.33 -15.64
N GLY A 34 0.97 1.00 -15.28
CA GLY A 34 1.47 1.07 -13.91
C GLY A 34 2.37 -0.11 -13.51
N ASN A 35 2.93 -0.86 -14.45
CA ASN A 35 3.84 -1.97 -14.16
C ASN A 35 5.29 -1.51 -14.15
N LEU A 36 6.10 -2.09 -13.27
CA LEU A 36 7.53 -1.81 -13.16
C LEU A 36 8.37 -2.72 -14.09
N SER A 37 9.45 -2.16 -14.61
CA SER A 37 10.52 -2.94 -15.23
C SER A 37 11.51 -3.42 -14.17
N TYR A 38 11.56 -4.72 -13.92
CA TYR A 38 12.53 -5.31 -12.98
C TYR A 38 13.95 -5.34 -13.57
N GLU A 39 14.09 -5.30 -14.88
CA GLU A 39 15.38 -5.16 -15.54
C GLU A 39 15.95 -3.75 -15.29
N GLU A 40 15.13 -2.71 -15.42
CA GLU A 40 15.53 -1.35 -15.06
C GLU A 40 15.89 -1.24 -13.58
N MET A 41 15.16 -1.94 -12.69
CA MET A 41 15.48 -1.98 -11.27
C MET A 41 16.86 -2.63 -11.02
N GLU A 42 17.16 -3.76 -11.65
CA GLU A 42 18.46 -4.43 -11.52
C GLU A 42 19.60 -3.55 -12.07
N ASN A 43 19.37 -2.88 -13.19
CA ASN A 43 20.34 -1.97 -13.82
C ASN A 43 20.52 -0.66 -13.02
N ALA A 44 19.54 -0.23 -12.24
CA ALA A 44 19.63 0.94 -11.38
C ALA A 44 20.48 0.71 -10.11
N VAL A 45 20.81 -0.55 -9.80
CA VAL A 45 21.68 -0.88 -8.66
C VAL A 45 23.13 -0.49 -8.93
N ARG A 46 23.69 0.33 -8.03
CA ARG A 46 25.08 0.80 -8.05
C ARG A 46 25.82 0.26 -6.82
N ASP A 47 27.15 0.35 -6.82
CA ASP A 47 28.00 -0.09 -5.71
C ASP A 47 27.67 0.63 -4.38
N ASN A 48 27.19 1.87 -4.45
CA ASN A 48 26.78 2.65 -3.29
C ASN A 48 25.29 2.47 -2.93
N THR A 49 24.51 1.64 -3.64
CA THR A 49 23.12 1.34 -3.31
C THR A 49 23.04 0.57 -2.00
N LYS A 50 22.25 1.08 -1.03
CA LYS A 50 22.13 0.50 0.31
C LYS A 50 20.76 -0.09 0.60
N ALA A 51 19.72 0.39 -0.08
CA ALA A 51 18.36 -0.11 0.13
C ALA A 51 17.51 -0.01 -1.14
N ILE A 52 16.61 -0.97 -1.31
CA ILE A 52 15.43 -0.89 -2.17
C ILE A 52 14.22 -0.77 -1.24
N VAL A 53 13.41 0.27 -1.45
CA VAL A 53 12.20 0.54 -0.67
C VAL A 53 11.03 0.58 -1.63
N CYS A 54 10.06 -0.31 -1.48
CA CYS A 54 8.88 -0.30 -2.34
C CYS A 54 7.60 -0.72 -1.63
N THR A 55 6.47 -0.24 -2.12
CA THR A 55 5.15 -0.76 -1.73
C THR A 55 4.94 -2.15 -2.32
N HIS A 56 4.17 -2.99 -1.65
CA HIS A 56 3.76 -4.28 -2.22
C HIS A 56 2.65 -4.11 -3.26
N ALA A 57 1.75 -3.14 -3.06
CA ALA A 57 0.71 -2.80 -4.03
C ALA A 57 0.44 -1.30 -4.05
N SER A 58 0.23 -0.75 -5.26
CA SER A 58 -0.19 0.63 -5.42
C SER A 58 -1.56 0.87 -4.79
N ASN A 59 -1.65 1.88 -3.93
CA ASN A 59 -2.91 2.31 -3.33
C ASN A 59 -3.82 3.07 -4.31
N LEU A 60 -3.36 3.31 -5.53
CA LEU A 60 -4.11 3.97 -6.59
C LEU A 60 -4.56 2.97 -7.66
N THR A 61 -3.62 2.28 -8.30
CA THR A 61 -3.94 1.37 -9.42
C THR A 61 -4.28 -0.05 -8.98
N GLY A 62 -3.91 -0.45 -7.77
CA GLY A 62 -4.01 -1.83 -7.31
C GLY A 62 -2.94 -2.77 -7.88
N ASN A 63 -2.05 -2.28 -8.74
CA ASN A 63 -0.96 -3.09 -9.28
C ASN A 63 -0.04 -3.58 -8.17
N MET A 64 0.34 -4.85 -8.23
CA MET A 64 1.26 -5.45 -7.27
C MET A 64 2.68 -5.50 -7.81
N ILE A 65 3.64 -5.33 -6.89
CA ILE A 65 5.06 -5.52 -7.16
C ILE A 65 5.43 -6.97 -6.82
N ASN A 66 6.11 -7.66 -7.73
CA ASN A 66 6.63 -9.00 -7.48
C ASN A 66 7.79 -8.93 -6.46
N LEU A 67 7.44 -9.00 -5.17
CA LEU A 67 8.42 -8.91 -4.07
C LEU A 67 9.49 -10.00 -4.14
N LYS A 68 9.15 -11.20 -4.63
CA LYS A 68 10.11 -12.30 -4.78
C LYS A 68 11.23 -11.90 -5.74
N ARG A 69 10.88 -11.25 -6.86
CA ARG A 69 11.88 -10.79 -7.83
C ARG A 69 12.72 -9.64 -7.28
N VAL A 70 12.10 -8.69 -6.57
CA VAL A 70 12.84 -7.60 -5.91
C VAL A 70 13.77 -8.14 -4.81
N GLY A 71 13.29 -9.06 -3.99
CA GLY A 71 14.10 -9.71 -2.95
C GLY A 71 15.30 -10.47 -3.51
N GLN A 72 15.13 -11.13 -4.68
CA GLN A 72 16.26 -11.76 -5.39
C GLN A 72 17.30 -10.74 -5.86
N ILE A 73 16.87 -9.58 -6.38
CA ILE A 73 17.77 -8.49 -6.78
C ILE A 73 18.52 -7.96 -5.55
N ALA A 74 17.80 -7.68 -4.47
CA ALA A 74 18.37 -7.16 -3.23
C ALA A 74 19.37 -8.13 -2.60
N SER A 75 19.01 -9.41 -2.46
CA SER A 75 19.86 -10.47 -1.89
C SER A 75 21.14 -10.66 -2.69
N LYS A 76 21.05 -10.77 -4.02
CA LYS A 76 22.22 -10.93 -4.93
C LYS A 76 23.23 -9.80 -4.78
N LYS A 77 22.78 -8.62 -4.39
CA LYS A 77 23.61 -7.41 -4.27
C LYS A 77 23.88 -7.00 -2.82
N HIS A 78 23.42 -7.79 -1.84
CA HIS A 78 23.56 -7.50 -0.40
C HIS A 78 23.00 -6.12 0.00
N ILE A 79 21.83 -5.78 -0.55
CA ILE A 79 21.12 -4.52 -0.33
C ILE A 79 19.93 -4.77 0.58
N LEU A 80 19.61 -3.85 1.50
CA LEU A 80 18.43 -3.93 2.34
C LEU A 80 17.16 -3.86 1.49
N PHE A 81 16.21 -4.75 1.79
CA PHE A 81 14.90 -4.76 1.15
C PHE A 81 13.81 -4.38 2.14
N VAL A 82 13.20 -3.20 1.93
CA VAL A 82 12.17 -2.61 2.77
C VAL A 82 10.85 -2.58 2.01
N VAL A 83 9.81 -3.10 2.60
CA VAL A 83 8.48 -3.24 1.97
C VAL A 83 7.41 -2.50 2.78
N ASP A 84 6.61 -1.67 2.11
CA ASP A 84 5.33 -1.16 2.62
C ASP A 84 4.21 -2.11 2.19
N ALA A 85 3.72 -2.92 3.12
CA ALA A 85 2.64 -3.88 2.92
C ALA A 85 1.27 -3.32 3.34
N SER A 86 1.11 -2.00 3.47
CA SER A 86 -0.13 -1.38 3.97
C SER A 86 -1.38 -1.69 3.12
N GLN A 87 -1.23 -2.09 1.86
CA GLN A 87 -2.35 -2.49 1.00
C GLN A 87 -2.58 -4.00 0.96
N THR A 88 -1.64 -4.80 1.43
CA THR A 88 -1.64 -6.26 1.22
C THR A 88 -1.62 -7.06 2.51
N ALA A 89 -1.15 -6.49 3.62
CA ALA A 89 -1.23 -7.14 4.93
C ALA A 89 -2.70 -7.43 5.29
N GLY A 90 -3.00 -8.70 5.58
CA GLY A 90 -4.37 -9.19 5.83
C GLY A 90 -5.17 -9.57 4.58
N VAL A 91 -4.64 -9.31 3.36
CA VAL A 91 -5.26 -9.66 2.07
C VAL A 91 -4.44 -10.72 1.34
N TYR A 92 -3.12 -10.58 1.34
CA TYR A 92 -2.19 -11.51 0.71
C TYR A 92 -1.30 -12.18 1.74
N PRO A 93 -0.94 -13.46 1.56
CA PRO A 93 0.08 -14.10 2.37
C PRO A 93 1.44 -13.45 2.10
N ILE A 94 2.17 -13.10 3.15
CA ILE A 94 3.49 -12.48 3.07
C ILE A 94 4.43 -13.27 3.98
N ASP A 95 5.27 -14.11 3.38
CA ASP A 95 6.37 -14.77 4.07
C ASP A 95 7.65 -13.95 3.88
N VAL A 96 8.05 -13.23 4.92
CA VAL A 96 9.21 -12.33 4.88
C VAL A 96 10.53 -13.06 4.61
N GLN A 97 10.63 -14.34 4.99
CA GLN A 97 11.81 -15.15 4.77
C GLN A 97 11.90 -15.63 3.32
N GLU A 98 10.79 -16.18 2.79
CA GLU A 98 10.72 -16.61 1.38
C GLU A 98 10.94 -15.44 0.42
N LEU A 99 10.39 -14.27 0.74
CA LEU A 99 10.49 -13.06 -0.07
C LEU A 99 11.82 -12.30 0.11
N GLY A 100 12.63 -12.67 1.11
CA GLY A 100 13.89 -12.01 1.41
C GLY A 100 13.72 -10.56 1.91
N VAL A 101 12.64 -10.29 2.62
CA VAL A 101 12.33 -8.96 3.16
C VAL A 101 13.10 -8.72 4.46
N ASP A 102 13.84 -7.62 4.52
CA ASP A 102 14.59 -7.21 5.70
C ASP A 102 13.75 -6.39 6.67
N VAL A 103 12.90 -5.52 6.14
CA VAL A 103 11.98 -4.69 6.92
C VAL A 103 10.61 -4.68 6.23
N LEU A 104 9.57 -5.04 6.98
CA LEU A 104 8.18 -4.97 6.52
C LEU A 104 7.41 -3.97 7.38
N CYS A 105 6.81 -2.97 6.75
CA CYS A 105 5.93 -2.00 7.39
C CYS A 105 4.48 -2.29 7.01
N PHE A 106 3.56 -2.20 7.97
CA PHE A 106 2.13 -2.37 7.69
C PHE A 106 1.26 -1.54 8.62
N THR A 107 0.04 -1.23 8.18
CA THR A 107 -0.99 -0.56 8.98
C THR A 107 -2.06 -1.54 9.41
N GLY A 108 -2.57 -1.40 10.63
CA GLY A 108 -3.55 -2.32 11.19
C GLY A 108 -5.00 -2.07 10.75
N HIS A 109 -5.33 -0.85 10.29
CA HIS A 109 -6.70 -0.41 10.02
C HIS A 109 -7.21 -0.62 8.58
N LYS A 110 -6.44 -1.30 7.73
CA LYS A 110 -6.85 -1.68 6.37
C LYS A 110 -7.20 -3.18 6.31
N GLY A 111 -6.55 -3.94 5.44
CA GLY A 111 -6.84 -5.36 5.28
C GLY A 111 -6.68 -6.22 6.54
N LEU A 112 -5.93 -5.76 7.54
CA LEU A 112 -5.87 -6.40 8.86
C LEU A 112 -7.11 -6.15 9.74
N LEU A 113 -8.04 -5.29 9.34
CA LEU A 113 -9.33 -5.02 9.99
C LEU A 113 -9.23 -4.53 11.45
N GLY A 114 -8.06 -4.07 11.87
CA GLY A 114 -7.80 -3.55 13.21
C GLY A 114 -8.19 -2.08 13.38
N PRO A 115 -8.11 -1.56 14.60
CA PRO A 115 -8.41 -0.15 14.87
C PRO A 115 -7.42 0.81 14.21
N GLN A 116 -7.88 2.04 13.95
CA GLN A 116 -7.01 3.14 13.55
C GLN A 116 -5.93 3.40 14.61
N GLY A 117 -4.75 3.88 14.18
CA GLY A 117 -3.62 4.11 15.08
C GLY A 117 -2.88 2.83 15.48
N THR A 118 -3.16 1.72 14.79
CA THR A 118 -2.40 0.48 14.92
C THR A 118 -1.62 0.17 13.64
N GLY A 119 -0.57 -0.59 13.79
CA GLY A 119 0.29 -1.04 12.72
C GLY A 119 1.49 -1.78 13.28
N GLY A 120 2.43 -2.14 12.45
CA GLY A 120 3.61 -2.86 12.89
C GLY A 120 4.77 -2.76 11.93
N LEU A 121 5.90 -3.16 12.46
CA LEU A 121 7.18 -3.20 11.79
C LEU A 121 7.84 -4.55 12.10
N TYR A 122 8.13 -5.33 11.06
CA TYR A 122 9.04 -6.46 11.16
C TYR A 122 10.45 -5.99 10.78
N VAL A 123 11.42 -6.44 11.53
CA VAL A 123 12.84 -6.22 11.25
C VAL A 123 13.54 -7.56 11.32
N ARG A 124 14.23 -7.95 10.25
CA ARG A 124 15.02 -9.17 10.21
C ARG A 124 16.15 -9.12 11.24
N GLU A 125 16.40 -10.23 11.90
CA GLU A 125 17.53 -10.34 12.84
C GLU A 125 18.86 -9.94 12.18
N GLY A 126 19.63 -9.14 12.90
CA GLY A 126 20.90 -8.58 12.41
C GLY A 126 20.78 -7.28 11.62
N VAL A 127 19.57 -6.78 11.34
CA VAL A 127 19.36 -5.45 10.76
C VAL A 127 19.31 -4.42 11.89
N GLU A 128 20.22 -3.47 11.90
CA GLU A 128 20.28 -2.40 12.87
C GLU A 128 19.41 -1.20 12.42
N ILE A 129 18.48 -0.80 13.27
CA ILE A 129 17.64 0.40 13.06
C ILE A 129 17.82 1.33 14.26
N ARG A 130 18.09 2.60 13.98
CA ARG A 130 18.14 3.63 15.03
C ARG A 130 16.71 4.07 15.39
N PRO A 131 16.39 4.18 16.69
CA PRO A 131 15.12 4.75 17.11
C PRO A 131 14.94 6.17 16.56
N LEU A 132 13.78 6.45 15.99
CA LEU A 132 13.39 7.81 15.61
C LEU A 132 12.90 8.60 16.83
N LEU A 133 12.19 7.91 17.74
CA LEU A 133 11.65 8.48 18.97
C LEU A 133 12.33 7.84 20.16
N CYS A 134 12.64 8.66 21.17
CA CYS A 134 13.16 8.21 22.46
C CYS A 134 12.26 8.72 23.58
N GLY A 135 12.05 7.92 24.62
CA GLY A 135 11.19 8.30 25.74
C GLY A 135 11.07 7.21 26.79
N GLY A 136 10.02 7.27 27.58
CA GLY A 136 9.73 6.23 28.56
C GLY A 136 9.42 4.90 27.87
N SER A 137 10.05 3.83 28.35
CA SER A 137 9.88 2.49 27.79
C SER A 137 9.20 1.51 28.75
N GLY A 138 9.04 1.92 30.02
CA GLY A 138 8.56 1.05 31.09
C GLY A 138 9.57 0.04 31.61
N VAL A 139 10.77 0.00 31.03
CA VAL A 139 11.87 -0.89 31.44
C VAL A 139 13.17 -0.10 31.56
N ASP A 140 14.18 -0.69 32.24
CA ASP A 140 15.54 -0.15 32.36
C ASP A 140 15.58 1.30 32.90
N THR A 141 14.80 1.57 33.93
CA THR A 141 14.50 2.92 34.48
C THR A 141 15.73 3.75 34.83
N TYR A 142 16.81 3.11 35.29
CA TYR A 142 18.03 3.80 35.73
C TYR A 142 19.05 4.03 34.61
N ASN A 143 18.79 3.52 33.41
CA ASN A 143 19.63 3.79 32.25
C ASN A 143 19.34 5.19 31.70
N MET A 144 20.37 5.98 31.48
CA MET A 144 20.23 7.32 30.89
C MET A 144 19.90 7.30 29.37
N HIS A 145 20.11 6.17 28.73
CA HIS A 145 19.84 6.00 27.31
C HIS A 145 18.58 5.19 27.07
N HIS A 146 17.92 5.46 25.94
CA HIS A 146 16.79 4.65 25.49
C HIS A 146 17.24 3.20 25.26
N PRO A 147 16.44 2.17 25.61
CA PRO A 147 16.81 0.77 25.43
C PRO A 147 17.20 0.48 23.97
N SER A 148 18.24 -0.31 23.78
CA SER A 148 18.74 -0.70 22.45
C SER A 148 18.25 -2.07 21.97
N GLN A 149 17.58 -2.81 22.85
CA GLN A 149 17.10 -4.16 22.53
C GLN A 149 15.73 -4.13 21.85
N MET A 150 15.60 -4.85 20.74
CA MET A 150 14.31 -5.06 20.10
C MET A 150 13.40 -5.95 20.96
N PRO A 151 12.07 -5.72 20.96
CA PRO A 151 11.33 -4.69 20.21
C PRO A 151 11.35 -3.31 20.90
N THR A 152 11.76 -3.20 22.16
CA THR A 152 11.67 -2.00 23.00
C THR A 152 12.42 -0.80 22.41
N ALA A 153 13.50 -1.06 21.68
CA ALA A 153 14.28 -0.01 21.01
C ALA A 153 13.43 0.88 20.07
N LEU A 154 12.37 0.35 19.48
CA LEU A 154 11.51 1.08 18.55
C LEU A 154 10.16 1.49 19.18
N GLU A 155 9.99 1.27 20.47
CA GLU A 155 8.79 1.60 21.23
C GLU A 155 9.07 2.72 22.24
N ALA A 156 8.51 3.89 22.04
CA ALA A 156 8.66 5.03 22.94
C ALA A 156 7.29 5.50 23.46
N GLY A 157 7.15 5.61 24.77
CA GLY A 157 5.91 5.97 25.43
C GLY A 157 5.05 4.76 25.81
N THR A 158 3.92 5.01 26.46
CA THR A 158 2.94 3.97 26.80
C THR A 158 2.30 3.45 25.52
N LEU A 159 2.39 2.14 25.31
CA LEU A 159 1.82 1.50 24.13
C LEU A 159 0.30 1.62 24.07
N ASN A 160 -0.26 1.69 22.85
CA ASN A 160 -1.71 1.66 22.60
C ASN A 160 -2.29 0.25 22.88
N GLY A 161 -2.34 -0.15 24.17
CA GLY A 161 -2.77 -1.49 24.56
C GLY A 161 -4.17 -1.86 24.06
N HIS A 162 -5.10 -0.91 24.06
CA HIS A 162 -6.47 -1.14 23.58
C HIS A 162 -6.49 -1.38 22.05
N GLY A 163 -5.76 -0.57 21.29
CA GLY A 163 -5.65 -0.75 19.84
C GLY A 163 -4.93 -2.07 19.48
N ILE A 164 -3.86 -2.41 20.20
CA ILE A 164 -3.12 -3.67 20.00
C ILE A 164 -4.00 -4.89 20.30
N ALA A 165 -4.79 -4.85 21.37
CA ALA A 165 -5.75 -5.91 21.69
C ALA A 165 -6.84 -6.04 20.60
N GLY A 166 -7.34 -4.90 20.08
CA GLY A 166 -8.29 -4.88 18.98
C GLY A 166 -7.69 -5.44 17.68
N LEU A 167 -6.43 -5.12 17.37
CA LEU A 167 -5.71 -5.69 16.22
C LEU A 167 -5.52 -7.21 16.40
N GLY A 168 -5.21 -7.68 17.62
CA GLY A 168 -5.14 -9.11 17.92
C GLY A 168 -6.46 -9.83 17.63
N ALA A 169 -7.59 -9.27 18.08
CA ALA A 169 -8.91 -9.82 17.81
C ALA A 169 -9.25 -9.84 16.31
N ALA A 170 -8.82 -8.83 15.56
CA ALA A 170 -8.99 -8.77 14.12
C ALA A 170 -8.15 -9.85 13.40
N ILE A 171 -6.92 -10.08 13.83
CA ILE A 171 -6.06 -11.17 13.31
C ILE A 171 -6.69 -12.54 13.60
N ASP A 172 -7.27 -12.75 14.78
CA ASP A 172 -7.99 -13.98 15.12
C ASP A 172 -9.21 -14.18 14.20
N TYR A 173 -9.91 -13.10 13.85
CA TYR A 173 -11.00 -13.15 12.87
C TYR A 173 -10.50 -13.55 11.48
N LEU A 174 -9.43 -12.93 10.99
CA LEU A 174 -8.83 -13.25 9.70
C LEU A 174 -8.37 -14.71 9.63
N ASN A 175 -7.72 -15.20 10.68
CA ASN A 175 -7.26 -16.59 10.76
C ASN A 175 -8.43 -17.60 10.74
N ARG A 176 -9.55 -17.27 11.38
CA ARG A 176 -10.75 -18.13 11.39
C ARG A 176 -11.50 -18.11 10.07
N THR A 177 -11.59 -16.94 9.43
CA THR A 177 -12.30 -16.77 8.15
C THR A 177 -11.48 -17.29 6.99
N GLY A 178 -10.16 -17.15 7.06
CA GLY A 178 -9.21 -17.48 6.00
C GLY A 178 -8.95 -16.29 5.08
N ILE A 179 -7.69 -15.85 5.02
CA ILE A 179 -7.24 -14.73 4.17
C ILE A 179 -7.57 -15.00 2.69
N ASP A 180 -7.41 -16.25 2.23
CA ASP A 180 -7.69 -16.62 0.84
C ASP A 180 -9.18 -16.48 0.50
N VAL A 181 -10.08 -16.82 1.41
CA VAL A 181 -11.54 -16.66 1.24
C VAL A 181 -11.92 -15.18 1.14
N ILE A 182 -11.32 -14.36 2.01
CA ILE A 182 -11.53 -12.91 2.01
C ILE A 182 -11.05 -12.33 0.69
N ARG A 183 -9.80 -12.63 0.31
CA ARG A 183 -9.19 -12.14 -0.93
C ARG A 183 -9.98 -12.54 -2.16
N GLU A 184 -10.39 -13.78 -2.27
CA GLU A 184 -11.18 -14.28 -3.41
C GLU A 184 -12.48 -13.49 -3.56
N LYS A 185 -13.20 -13.27 -2.47
CA LYS A 185 -14.43 -12.47 -2.48
C LYS A 185 -14.15 -11.03 -2.92
N GLU A 186 -13.15 -10.37 -2.34
CA GLU A 186 -12.79 -8.99 -2.67
C GLU A 186 -12.38 -8.85 -4.14
N LEU A 187 -11.59 -9.78 -4.67
CA LEU A 187 -11.18 -9.78 -6.08
C LEU A 187 -12.36 -10.05 -7.02
N ASN A 188 -13.30 -10.91 -6.65
CA ASN A 188 -14.49 -11.16 -7.46
C ASN A 188 -15.39 -9.93 -7.54
N LEU A 189 -15.60 -9.23 -6.42
CA LEU A 189 -16.34 -7.96 -6.38
C LEU A 189 -15.65 -6.88 -7.22
N MET A 190 -14.33 -6.76 -7.09
CA MET A 190 -13.52 -5.82 -7.86
C MET A 190 -13.59 -6.12 -9.37
N ARG A 191 -13.45 -7.38 -9.78
CA ARG A 191 -13.55 -7.78 -11.19
C ARG A 191 -14.93 -7.50 -11.76
N ARG A 192 -16.00 -7.86 -11.03
CA ARG A 192 -17.40 -7.55 -11.41
C ARG A 192 -17.59 -6.05 -11.65
N PHE A 193 -17.07 -5.22 -10.76
CA PHE A 193 -17.14 -3.77 -10.90
C PHE A 193 -16.35 -3.29 -12.15
N TYR A 194 -15.11 -3.72 -12.29
CA TYR A 194 -14.27 -3.39 -13.43
C TYR A 194 -14.95 -3.77 -14.75
N ASP A 195 -15.45 -5.00 -14.89
CA ASP A 195 -16.12 -5.49 -16.10
C ASP A 195 -17.36 -4.64 -16.43
N GLY A 196 -18.09 -4.22 -15.40
CA GLY A 196 -19.28 -3.40 -15.56
C GLY A 196 -18.99 -1.96 -16.01
N ILE A 197 -17.97 -1.31 -15.44
CA ILE A 197 -17.67 0.10 -15.75
C ILE A 197 -16.77 0.28 -16.96
N SER A 198 -15.91 -0.69 -17.28
CA SER A 198 -15.00 -0.61 -18.43
C SER A 198 -15.73 -0.58 -19.78
N GLN A 199 -17.02 -0.90 -19.81
CA GLN A 199 -17.86 -0.84 -21.01
C GLN A 199 -18.67 0.48 -21.11
N ILE A 200 -18.59 1.34 -20.10
CA ILE A 200 -19.29 2.64 -20.10
C ILE A 200 -18.49 3.62 -20.96
N PRO A 201 -19.12 4.31 -21.91
CA PRO A 201 -18.44 5.37 -22.66
C PRO A 201 -17.81 6.40 -21.74
N ASP A 202 -16.68 6.96 -22.13
CA ASP A 202 -15.93 7.98 -21.41
C ASP A 202 -15.36 7.57 -20.05
N VAL A 203 -15.54 6.31 -19.61
CA VAL A 203 -14.85 5.77 -18.43
C VAL A 203 -13.45 5.30 -18.82
N LYS A 204 -12.44 5.92 -18.21
CA LYS A 204 -11.05 5.52 -18.33
C LYS A 204 -10.58 4.90 -17.00
N VAL A 205 -10.30 3.60 -17.01
CA VAL A 205 -9.82 2.84 -15.85
C VAL A 205 -8.28 2.78 -15.86
N TYR A 206 -7.67 2.88 -14.67
CA TYR A 206 -6.21 2.89 -14.49
C TYR A 206 -5.73 1.62 -13.80
N GLY A 207 -4.62 1.08 -14.27
CA GLY A 207 -3.97 -0.13 -13.77
C GLY A 207 -4.02 -1.30 -14.75
N ASP A 208 -3.30 -2.37 -14.42
CA ASP A 208 -3.26 -3.59 -15.23
C ASP A 208 -4.27 -4.64 -14.72
N PHE A 209 -5.43 -4.72 -15.37
CA PHE A 209 -6.48 -5.69 -15.04
C PHE A 209 -6.25 -7.06 -15.70
N THR A 210 -5.19 -7.22 -16.50
CA THR A 210 -4.77 -8.52 -17.04
C THR A 210 -3.87 -9.28 -16.07
N ALA A 211 -3.35 -8.59 -15.03
CA ALA A 211 -2.54 -9.21 -14.00
C ALA A 211 -3.38 -10.19 -13.16
N GLU A 212 -2.80 -11.35 -12.84
CA GLU A 212 -3.44 -12.37 -12.01
C GLU A 212 -3.63 -11.89 -10.58
N GLU A 213 -2.62 -11.21 -10.02
CA GLU A 213 -2.63 -10.67 -8.67
C GLU A 213 -2.71 -9.15 -8.70
N ARG A 214 -3.63 -8.59 -7.90
CA ARG A 214 -3.78 -7.15 -7.70
C ARG A 214 -4.55 -6.85 -6.42
N ALA A 215 -4.36 -5.66 -5.85
CA ALA A 215 -5.20 -5.22 -4.75
C ALA A 215 -6.65 -5.00 -5.21
N PRO A 216 -7.66 -5.21 -4.35
CA PRO A 216 -9.08 -5.09 -4.70
C PRO A 216 -9.50 -3.61 -4.82
N ILE A 217 -8.91 -2.93 -5.79
CA ILE A 217 -9.06 -1.49 -6.04
C ILE A 217 -9.36 -1.28 -7.52
N VAL A 218 -10.30 -0.38 -7.81
CA VAL A 218 -10.55 0.16 -9.15
C VAL A 218 -10.52 1.67 -9.10
N THR A 219 -9.69 2.26 -9.92
CA THR A 219 -9.54 3.71 -10.05
C THR A 219 -9.85 4.13 -11.48
N PHE A 220 -10.67 5.14 -11.63
CA PHE A 220 -11.11 5.60 -12.94
C PHE A 220 -11.34 7.11 -12.98
N ASN A 221 -11.47 7.65 -14.19
CA ASN A 221 -12.05 8.95 -14.50
C ASN A 221 -13.24 8.78 -15.43
N LEU A 222 -14.20 9.70 -15.36
CA LEU A 222 -15.35 9.81 -16.25
C LEU A 222 -15.18 11.08 -17.08
N GLY A 223 -14.95 10.94 -18.38
CA GLY A 223 -14.71 12.07 -19.27
C GLY A 223 -13.69 13.06 -18.69
N ASP A 224 -14.00 14.34 -18.80
CA ASP A 224 -13.19 15.45 -18.30
C ASP A 224 -13.67 15.98 -16.93
N TYR A 225 -14.62 15.32 -16.27
CA TYR A 225 -15.12 15.75 -14.96
C TYR A 225 -14.03 15.66 -13.89
N ASP A 226 -14.02 16.65 -12.98
CA ASP A 226 -13.16 16.58 -11.79
C ASP A 226 -13.58 15.39 -10.92
N SER A 227 -12.58 14.67 -10.40
CA SER A 227 -12.85 13.49 -9.58
C SER A 227 -13.66 13.75 -8.32
N SER A 228 -13.61 14.99 -7.79
CA SER A 228 -14.41 15.39 -6.63
C SER A 228 -15.87 15.56 -7.02
N GLU A 229 -16.18 16.15 -8.19
CA GLU A 229 -17.54 16.29 -8.69
C GLU A 229 -18.22 14.92 -8.85
N VAL A 230 -17.52 13.96 -9.49
CA VAL A 230 -18.02 12.59 -9.64
C VAL A 230 -18.24 11.90 -8.29
N SER A 231 -17.31 12.06 -7.34
CA SER A 231 -17.41 11.48 -6.01
C SER A 231 -18.54 12.10 -5.18
N ASP A 232 -18.73 13.40 -5.28
CA ASP A 232 -19.79 14.13 -4.57
C ASP A 232 -21.18 13.70 -5.09
N GLU A 233 -21.37 13.61 -6.43
CA GLU A 233 -22.60 13.11 -7.03
C GLU A 233 -22.92 11.67 -6.62
N LEU A 234 -21.90 10.77 -6.65
CA LEU A 234 -22.04 9.40 -6.16
C LEU A 234 -22.47 9.33 -4.70
N ASN A 235 -21.96 10.23 -3.87
CA ASN A 235 -22.32 10.27 -2.44
C ASN A 235 -23.68 10.91 -2.18
N GLU A 236 -23.98 12.06 -2.79
CA GLU A 236 -25.19 12.83 -2.50
C GLU A 236 -26.45 12.20 -3.08
N VAL A 237 -26.36 11.67 -4.31
CA VAL A 237 -27.50 11.10 -5.02
C VAL A 237 -27.67 9.61 -4.75
N TYR A 238 -26.58 8.87 -4.69
CA TYR A 238 -26.62 7.41 -4.61
C TYR A 238 -26.17 6.85 -3.26
N GLY A 239 -25.64 7.68 -2.35
CA GLY A 239 -25.12 7.24 -1.04
C GLY A 239 -23.87 6.37 -1.14
N ILE A 240 -23.11 6.50 -2.24
CA ILE A 240 -21.91 5.69 -2.51
C ILE A 240 -20.67 6.50 -2.10
N ALA A 241 -20.00 6.05 -1.03
CA ALA A 241 -18.77 6.68 -0.57
C ALA A 241 -17.57 6.20 -1.40
N THR A 242 -16.89 7.13 -2.05
CA THR A 242 -15.67 6.89 -2.82
C THR A 242 -14.55 7.81 -2.33
N ARG A 243 -13.35 7.63 -2.87
CA ARG A 243 -12.26 8.56 -2.60
C ARG A 243 -11.82 9.25 -3.89
N PRO A 244 -12.00 10.59 -4.01
CA PRO A 244 -11.46 11.37 -5.13
C PRO A 244 -10.05 11.87 -4.87
N GLY A 245 -9.45 12.50 -5.88
CA GLY A 245 -8.24 13.33 -5.82
C GLY A 245 -6.95 12.56 -5.98
N ALA A 246 -5.93 12.97 -5.24
CA ALA A 246 -4.54 12.54 -5.45
C ALA A 246 -4.10 11.30 -4.65
N HIS A 247 -4.95 10.72 -3.79
CA HIS A 247 -4.73 9.44 -3.06
C HIS A 247 -3.42 9.34 -2.27
N CYS A 248 -2.73 10.43 -1.99
CA CYS A 248 -1.37 10.44 -1.44
C CYS A 248 -0.36 9.65 -2.31
N ALA A 249 -0.59 9.56 -3.63
CA ALA A 249 0.26 8.87 -4.60
C ALA A 249 0.72 9.84 -5.72
N PRO A 250 1.45 10.92 -5.38
CA PRO A 250 1.70 12.04 -6.29
C PRO A 250 2.50 11.64 -7.54
N LEU A 251 3.42 10.70 -7.42
CA LEU A 251 4.23 10.26 -8.54
C LEU A 251 3.42 9.37 -9.50
N MET A 252 2.52 8.55 -8.96
CA MET A 252 1.63 7.73 -9.77
C MET A 252 0.66 8.61 -10.57
N HIS A 253 0.08 9.67 -9.95
CA HIS A 253 -0.75 10.64 -10.67
C HIS A 253 0.01 11.37 -11.78
N LYS A 254 1.31 11.68 -11.55
CA LYS A 254 2.17 12.24 -12.60
C LYS A 254 2.39 11.25 -13.74
N ALA A 255 2.67 9.98 -13.44
CA ALA A 255 2.88 8.93 -14.42
C ALA A 255 1.63 8.64 -15.28
N LEU A 256 0.44 8.73 -14.67
CA LEU A 256 -0.85 8.51 -15.33
C LEU A 256 -1.43 9.76 -16.02
N GLY A 257 -0.82 10.96 -15.80
CA GLY A 257 -1.32 12.22 -16.34
C GLY A 257 -2.60 12.72 -15.70
N THR A 258 -2.87 12.35 -14.44
CA THR A 258 -4.11 12.67 -13.70
C THR A 258 -3.90 13.67 -12.56
N VAL A 259 -2.85 14.50 -12.62
CA VAL A 259 -2.53 15.46 -11.55
C VAL A 259 -3.62 16.49 -11.37
N GLU A 260 -4.13 17.06 -12.46
CA GLU A 260 -5.13 18.13 -12.44
C GLU A 260 -6.54 17.60 -12.14
N GLN A 261 -6.93 16.52 -12.79
CA GLN A 261 -8.26 15.95 -12.68
C GLN A 261 -8.44 15.09 -11.42
N GLY A 262 -7.35 14.57 -10.85
CA GLY A 262 -7.41 13.52 -9.84
C GLY A 262 -7.92 12.20 -10.44
N ALA A 263 -8.47 11.35 -9.60
CA ALA A 263 -9.17 10.15 -10.01
C ALA A 263 -10.16 9.70 -8.94
N VAL A 264 -11.18 8.93 -9.29
CA VAL A 264 -12.15 8.32 -8.37
C VAL A 264 -11.71 6.90 -8.09
N ARG A 265 -11.57 6.53 -6.81
CA ARG A 265 -11.17 5.19 -6.39
C ARG A 265 -12.26 4.49 -5.61
N PHE A 266 -12.60 3.29 -6.07
CA PHE A 266 -13.35 2.29 -5.33
C PHE A 266 -12.39 1.29 -4.69
N SER A 267 -12.66 0.92 -3.45
CA SER A 267 -11.93 -0.11 -2.72
C SER A 267 -12.94 -1.11 -2.17
N PHE A 268 -12.71 -2.40 -2.42
CA PHE A 268 -13.66 -3.45 -2.08
C PHE A 268 -13.22 -4.16 -0.81
N SER A 269 -14.20 -4.54 0.00
CA SER A 269 -14.04 -5.32 1.21
C SER A 269 -14.92 -6.56 1.12
N HIS A 270 -14.52 -7.62 1.81
CA HIS A 270 -15.34 -8.83 1.91
C HIS A 270 -16.70 -8.61 2.61
N TYR A 271 -16.92 -7.44 3.20
CA TYR A 271 -18.24 -7.03 3.74
C TYR A 271 -19.17 -6.52 2.64
N ASN A 272 -18.66 -6.10 1.49
CA ASN A 272 -19.49 -5.68 0.38
C ASN A 272 -20.23 -6.87 -0.27
N THR A 273 -21.32 -6.55 -0.97
CA THR A 273 -22.15 -7.51 -1.68
C THR A 273 -22.10 -7.28 -3.19
N GLU A 274 -22.52 -8.28 -3.97
CA GLU A 274 -22.65 -8.16 -5.42
C GLU A 274 -23.73 -7.13 -5.81
N GLU A 275 -24.80 -7.05 -5.03
CA GLU A 275 -25.90 -6.10 -5.24
C GLU A 275 -25.44 -4.65 -5.07
N GLU A 276 -24.55 -4.39 -4.08
CA GLU A 276 -23.92 -3.07 -3.91
C GLU A 276 -23.02 -2.72 -5.10
N VAL A 277 -22.25 -3.67 -5.60
CA VAL A 277 -21.42 -3.49 -6.79
C VAL A 277 -22.26 -3.22 -8.03
N ASP A 278 -23.32 -3.98 -8.26
CA ASP A 278 -24.25 -3.77 -9.38
C ASP A 278 -24.97 -2.42 -9.28
N PHE A 279 -25.30 -1.99 -8.07
CA PHE A 279 -25.87 -0.67 -7.83
C PHE A 279 -24.87 0.44 -8.20
N ALA A 280 -23.62 0.30 -7.79
CA ALA A 280 -22.57 1.26 -8.12
C ALA A 280 -22.29 1.35 -9.64
N ILE A 281 -22.32 0.21 -10.34
CA ILE A 281 -22.20 0.19 -11.82
C ILE A 281 -23.35 0.96 -12.48
N ARG A 282 -24.60 0.78 -11.99
CA ARG A 282 -25.75 1.52 -12.53
C ARG A 282 -25.62 3.02 -12.25
N ALA A 283 -25.22 3.40 -11.03
CA ALA A 283 -25.01 4.80 -10.67
C ALA A 283 -24.00 5.49 -11.61
N ILE A 284 -22.85 4.83 -11.91
CA ILE A 284 -21.87 5.40 -12.84
C ILE A 284 -22.39 5.50 -14.29
N LYS A 285 -23.32 4.65 -14.69
CA LYS A 285 -23.95 4.73 -16.03
C LYS A 285 -24.93 5.90 -16.13
N GLU A 286 -25.46 6.37 -15.03
CA GLU A 286 -26.46 7.45 -14.98
C GLU A 286 -25.80 8.84 -14.85
N LEU A 287 -24.50 8.90 -14.49
CA LEU A 287 -23.70 10.13 -14.49
C LEU A 287 -23.35 10.57 -15.90
#